data_a5b4772e97ca984c2d6a4fc9180867ff
#
_entry.id   a5b4772e97ca984c2d6a4fc9180867ff
#
_cell.length_a   1.000
_cell.length_b   1.000
_cell.length_c   1.000
_cell.angle_alpha   90.00
_cell.angle_beta   90.00
_cell.angle_gamma   90.00
#
_symmetry.space_group_name_H-M   'P 1'
#
loop_
_entity.id
_entity.type
_entity.pdbx_description
1 polymer ?
#
loop_
_entity_poly.entity_id
_entity_poly.type
_entity_poly.pdbx_seq_one_letter_code
_entity_poly.pdbx_strand_id
1 'polypeptide(L)'
;YREAGPFGCGRAAVRTASSFGYIDVMGNIAISEKWTSANVFSNDLAFVSLSSKSYIIDKVGKALITLNAGSSGEGYKEDFALITDSGGCYYINKYGKSAFKKTYSAAKPFSGGYAAVRIDGQWGFINTGGATLIAPQYADAHSFSGGYAAVQNSEGLWGYIDPYGELKIDYRYSEAGDFKDGFAVSTKDGSWYIVDKSGSEALLY
;
A
#
# COMPACT_ATOMS: atom_id res chain seq x y z
N TYR A 1 18.65 -0.65 22.63
CA TYR A 1 18.47 -1.12 21.26
C TYR A 1 19.22 -0.26 20.27
N ARG A 2 19.72 -0.85 19.19
CA ARG A 2 20.34 -0.10 18.08
C ARG A 2 19.31 0.50 17.15
N GLU A 3 18.17 -0.16 17.01
CA GLU A 3 17.02 0.29 16.23
C GLU A 3 15.74 -0.02 16.98
N ALA A 4 14.75 0.86 16.85
CA ALA A 4 13.41 0.65 17.35
C ALA A 4 12.41 1.28 16.36
N GLY A 5 11.38 0.53 16.03
CA GLY A 5 10.27 0.96 15.20
C GLY A 5 9.10 1.50 16.04
N PRO A 6 8.07 2.04 15.39
CA PRO A 6 6.86 2.47 16.06
C PRO A 6 6.09 1.28 16.63
N PHE A 7 5.25 1.55 17.64
CA PHE A 7 4.30 0.58 18.13
C PHE A 7 3.13 0.38 17.14
N GLY A 8 2.83 -0.90 16.88
CA GLY A 8 1.62 -1.33 16.19
C GLY A 8 1.00 -2.50 16.92
N CYS A 9 -0.29 -2.47 17.18
CA CYS A 9 -1.04 -3.51 17.91
C CYS A 9 -0.38 -3.94 19.23
N GLY A 10 0.24 -2.99 19.95
CA GLY A 10 0.93 -3.22 21.23
C GLY A 10 2.30 -3.89 21.11
N ARG A 11 2.92 -3.88 19.94
CA ARG A 11 4.26 -4.40 19.68
C ARG A 11 5.12 -3.38 18.94
N ALA A 12 6.40 -3.28 19.28
CA ALA A 12 7.38 -2.50 18.54
C ALA A 12 8.55 -3.39 18.14
N ALA A 13 8.97 -3.33 16.88
CA ALA A 13 10.15 -4.03 16.43
C ALA A 13 11.38 -3.37 17.03
N VAL A 14 12.31 -4.17 17.54
CA VAL A 14 13.57 -3.71 18.13
C VAL A 14 14.72 -4.58 17.66
N ARG A 15 15.91 -3.99 17.55
CA ARG A 15 17.15 -4.70 17.19
C ARG A 15 18.24 -4.37 18.19
N THR A 16 18.91 -5.38 18.76
CA THR A 16 20.07 -5.17 19.64
C THR A 16 21.40 -5.27 18.90
N ALA A 17 21.69 -6.34 18.21
CA ALA A 17 22.91 -6.56 17.45
C ALA A 17 22.64 -6.76 15.96
N SER A 18 22.27 -7.94 15.54
CA SER A 18 22.10 -8.33 14.14
C SER A 18 20.67 -8.76 13.79
N SER A 19 19.81 -8.98 14.79
CA SER A 19 18.48 -9.54 14.60
C SER A 19 17.41 -8.66 15.23
N PHE A 20 16.23 -8.71 14.62
CA PHE A 20 15.04 -8.06 15.14
C PHE A 20 14.23 -9.02 16.00
N GLY A 21 13.64 -8.49 17.06
CA GLY A 21 12.58 -9.06 17.87
C GLY A 21 11.50 -8.03 18.10
N TYR A 22 10.61 -8.29 19.03
CA TYR A 22 9.56 -7.33 19.38
C TYR A 22 9.42 -7.19 20.89
N ILE A 23 9.15 -5.97 21.34
CA ILE A 23 8.81 -5.66 22.72
C ILE A 23 7.32 -5.33 22.85
N ASP A 24 6.80 -5.49 24.06
CA ASP A 24 5.47 -5.01 24.45
C ASP A 24 5.52 -3.54 24.89
N VAL A 25 4.35 -2.97 25.23
CA VAL A 25 4.22 -1.58 25.68
C VAL A 25 4.89 -1.29 27.03
N MET A 26 5.26 -2.33 27.78
CA MET A 26 6.00 -2.21 29.05
C MET A 26 7.51 -2.33 28.84
N GLY A 27 7.97 -2.58 27.60
CA GLY A 27 9.38 -2.76 27.26
C GLY A 27 9.91 -4.18 27.46
N ASN A 28 9.05 -5.16 27.78
CA ASN A 28 9.47 -6.55 27.91
C ASN A 28 9.60 -7.20 26.53
N ILE A 29 10.53 -8.15 26.38
CA ILE A 29 10.66 -8.95 25.17
C ILE A 29 9.40 -9.81 24.99
N ALA A 30 8.63 -9.52 23.96
CA ALA A 30 7.42 -10.25 23.57
C ALA A 30 7.71 -11.33 22.52
N ILE A 31 8.64 -11.06 21.61
CA ILE A 31 9.11 -12.01 20.59
C ILE A 31 10.63 -11.92 20.55
N SER A 32 11.30 -13.05 20.81
CA SER A 32 12.76 -13.11 20.83
C SER A 32 13.37 -12.71 19.48
N GLU A 33 14.54 -12.10 19.55
CA GLU A 33 15.29 -11.67 18.38
C GLU A 33 15.77 -12.85 17.55
N LYS A 34 15.36 -12.90 16.30
CA LYS A 34 15.81 -13.91 15.32
C LYS A 34 15.64 -13.45 13.88
N TRP A 35 14.87 -12.40 13.64
CA TRP A 35 14.50 -11.98 12.30
C TRP A 35 15.58 -11.07 11.68
N THR A 36 15.84 -11.22 10.39
CA THR A 36 16.74 -10.33 9.65
C THR A 36 16.06 -9.00 9.30
N SER A 37 14.73 -8.99 9.19
CA SER A 37 13.93 -7.77 9.11
C SER A 37 12.61 -7.97 9.85
N ALA A 38 12.00 -6.88 10.32
CA ALA A 38 10.74 -6.91 11.05
C ALA A 38 9.95 -5.63 10.80
N ASN A 39 8.73 -5.76 10.28
CA ASN A 39 7.83 -4.65 10.05
C ASN A 39 6.92 -4.40 11.26
N VAL A 40 6.29 -3.25 11.29
CA VAL A 40 5.29 -2.89 12.32
C VAL A 40 4.10 -3.84 12.26
N PHE A 41 3.55 -4.19 13.43
CA PHE A 41 2.31 -4.95 13.51
C PHE A 41 1.12 -4.12 13.01
N SER A 42 0.31 -4.73 12.17
CA SER A 42 -0.97 -4.19 11.70
C SER A 42 -1.99 -5.34 11.64
N ASN A 43 -3.22 -5.12 12.15
CA ASN A 43 -4.24 -6.18 12.28
C ASN A 43 -3.73 -7.45 13.00
N ASP A 44 -2.94 -7.24 14.08
CA ASP A 44 -2.31 -8.30 14.89
C ASP A 44 -1.32 -9.21 14.14
N LEU A 45 -0.90 -8.83 12.94
CA LEU A 45 0.04 -9.53 12.09
C LEU A 45 1.23 -8.65 11.72
N ALA A 46 2.40 -9.27 11.53
CA ALA A 46 3.59 -8.57 11.07
C ALA A 46 4.31 -9.37 9.97
N PHE A 47 4.90 -8.64 9.05
CA PHE A 47 5.82 -9.15 8.05
C PHE A 47 7.22 -9.22 8.66
N VAL A 48 7.87 -10.37 8.56
CA VAL A 48 9.24 -10.57 9.02
C VAL A 48 10.01 -11.41 8.01
N SER A 49 11.34 -11.27 7.98
CA SER A 49 12.20 -12.11 7.16
C SER A 49 13.22 -12.84 8.04
N LEU A 50 13.58 -14.05 7.64
CA LEU A 50 14.66 -14.82 8.24
C LEU A 50 15.44 -15.49 7.12
N SER A 51 16.72 -15.09 6.95
CA SER A 51 17.55 -15.50 5.83
C SER A 51 16.87 -15.13 4.48
N SER A 52 16.62 -16.10 3.62
CA SER A 52 16.00 -15.88 2.31
C SER A 52 14.46 -16.03 2.29
N LYS A 53 13.85 -16.29 3.44
CA LYS A 53 12.39 -16.51 3.53
C LYS A 53 11.70 -15.37 4.24
N SER A 54 10.50 -15.05 3.80
CA SER A 54 9.61 -14.08 4.45
C SER A 54 8.43 -14.82 5.10
N TYR A 55 7.94 -14.25 6.19
CA TYR A 55 6.87 -14.84 6.98
C TYR A 55 5.87 -13.77 7.41
N ILE A 56 4.64 -14.20 7.61
CA ILE A 56 3.66 -13.46 8.37
C ILE A 56 3.52 -14.14 9.72
N ILE A 57 3.72 -13.36 10.78
CA ILE A 57 3.67 -13.85 12.15
C ILE A 57 2.53 -13.18 12.93
N ASP A 58 2.02 -13.88 13.93
CA ASP A 58 1.12 -13.33 14.93
C ASP A 58 1.87 -12.63 16.08
N LYS A 59 1.14 -12.05 17.03
CA LYS A 59 1.68 -11.28 18.18
C LYS A 59 2.49 -12.09 19.18
N VAL A 60 2.49 -13.43 19.07
CA VAL A 60 3.35 -14.32 19.87
C VAL A 60 4.55 -14.85 19.08
N GLY A 61 4.71 -14.40 17.82
CA GLY A 61 5.85 -14.76 16.97
C GLY A 61 5.69 -16.11 16.26
N LYS A 62 4.47 -16.67 16.24
CA LYS A 62 4.16 -17.88 15.48
C LYS A 62 4.00 -17.53 14.01
N ALA A 63 4.75 -18.21 13.15
CA ALA A 63 4.57 -18.09 11.70
C ALA A 63 3.24 -18.70 11.27
N LEU A 64 2.38 -17.89 10.69
CA LEU A 64 1.10 -18.31 10.12
C LEU A 64 1.24 -18.65 8.64
N ILE A 65 2.11 -17.93 7.94
CA ILE A 65 2.38 -18.12 6.52
C ILE A 65 3.89 -18.06 6.29
N THR A 66 4.36 -18.96 5.45
CA THR A 66 5.68 -18.84 4.81
C THR A 66 5.45 -18.38 3.39
N LEU A 67 6.09 -17.30 3.01
CA LEU A 67 6.03 -16.73 1.67
C LEU A 67 7.20 -17.24 0.81
N ASN A 68 7.05 -17.12 -0.50
CA ASN A 68 8.12 -17.44 -1.43
C ASN A 68 9.38 -16.62 -1.14
N ALA A 69 10.55 -17.13 -1.51
CA ALA A 69 11.80 -16.39 -1.40
C ALA A 69 11.71 -15.09 -2.23
N GLY A 70 12.18 -13.98 -1.65
CA GLY A 70 12.11 -12.69 -2.30
C GLY A 70 10.75 -11.97 -2.23
N SER A 71 9.76 -12.57 -1.54
CA SER A 71 8.48 -11.86 -1.31
C SER A 71 8.67 -10.67 -0.39
N SER A 72 7.98 -9.59 -0.73
CA SER A 72 7.86 -8.37 0.09
C SER A 72 6.39 -8.07 0.39
N GLY A 73 6.17 -7.28 1.43
CA GLY A 73 4.83 -6.80 1.80
C GLY A 73 4.93 -5.64 2.77
N GLU A 74 3.99 -4.71 2.70
CA GLU A 74 4.05 -3.45 3.46
C GLU A 74 3.23 -3.46 4.76
N GLY A 75 2.58 -4.53 5.08
CA GLY A 75 1.64 -4.59 6.20
C GLY A 75 0.19 -4.42 5.75
N TYR A 76 -0.71 -4.58 6.70
CA TYR A 76 -2.14 -4.58 6.40
C TYR A 76 -2.71 -3.18 6.25
N LYS A 77 -3.50 -3.00 5.22
CA LYS A 77 -4.37 -1.84 4.98
C LYS A 77 -5.78 -2.37 4.74
N GLU A 78 -6.76 -1.88 5.50
CA GLU A 78 -8.17 -2.27 5.33
C GLU A 78 -8.40 -3.80 5.29
N ASP A 79 -7.82 -4.54 6.23
CA ASP A 79 -7.90 -6.00 6.34
C ASP A 79 -7.13 -6.79 5.25
N PHE A 80 -6.41 -6.12 4.34
CA PHE A 80 -5.62 -6.76 3.30
C PHE A 80 -4.15 -6.37 3.39
N ALA A 81 -3.26 -7.32 3.12
CA ALA A 81 -1.85 -7.02 2.86
C ALA A 81 -1.53 -7.34 1.41
N LEU A 82 -0.85 -6.41 0.76
CA LEU A 82 -0.31 -6.60 -0.58
C LEU A 82 1.02 -7.34 -0.48
N ILE A 83 1.11 -8.45 -1.19
CA ILE A 83 2.31 -9.26 -1.32
C ILE A 83 2.81 -9.14 -2.75
N THR A 84 4.12 -8.95 -2.88
CA THR A 84 4.80 -8.97 -4.18
C THR A 84 5.87 -10.05 -4.15
N ASP A 85 5.87 -10.91 -5.15
CA ASP A 85 6.89 -11.94 -5.37
C ASP A 85 7.23 -12.07 -6.87
N SER A 86 8.01 -13.08 -7.23
CA SER A 86 8.40 -13.32 -8.63
C SER A 86 7.22 -13.64 -9.57
N GLY A 87 6.07 -14.03 -9.03
CA GLY A 87 4.84 -14.31 -9.79
C GLY A 87 3.95 -13.09 -9.96
N GLY A 88 4.28 -11.95 -9.32
CA GLY A 88 3.51 -10.71 -9.36
C GLY A 88 2.99 -10.27 -7.99
N CYS A 89 1.89 -9.53 -8.02
CA CYS A 89 1.27 -8.96 -6.82
C CYS A 89 -0.05 -9.66 -6.51
N TYR A 90 -0.29 -9.96 -5.24
CA TYR A 90 -1.58 -10.52 -4.78
C TYR A 90 -1.90 -10.05 -3.37
N TYR A 91 -3.18 -10.17 -3.02
CA TYR A 91 -3.63 -9.77 -1.69
C TYR A 91 -3.89 -10.98 -0.81
N ILE A 92 -3.53 -10.86 0.45
CA ILE A 92 -3.93 -11.77 1.52
C ILE A 92 -4.84 -11.05 2.50
N ASN A 93 -5.80 -11.76 3.05
CA ASN A 93 -6.71 -11.23 4.06
C ASN A 93 -6.08 -11.28 5.46
N LYS A 94 -6.76 -10.71 6.46
CA LYS A 94 -6.33 -10.71 7.87
C LYS A 94 -6.11 -12.10 8.49
N TYR A 95 -6.56 -13.17 7.85
CA TYR A 95 -6.29 -14.54 8.27
C TYR A 95 -5.10 -15.15 7.55
N GLY A 96 -4.40 -14.36 6.72
CA GLY A 96 -3.25 -14.78 5.96
C GLY A 96 -3.55 -15.68 4.77
N LYS A 97 -4.78 -15.71 4.29
CA LYS A 97 -5.18 -16.49 3.12
C LYS A 97 -5.25 -15.59 1.89
N SER A 98 -4.99 -16.17 0.70
CA SER A 98 -5.25 -15.45 -0.56
C SER A 98 -6.67 -14.89 -0.56
N ALA A 99 -6.78 -13.56 -0.76
CA ALA A 99 -8.06 -12.88 -0.68
C ALA A 99 -8.93 -13.14 -1.91
N PHE A 100 -8.35 -13.11 -3.12
CA PHE A 100 -9.13 -13.10 -4.36
C PHE A 100 -8.73 -14.21 -5.34
N LYS A 101 -7.75 -15.06 -5.03
CA LYS A 101 -7.17 -16.09 -5.93
C LYS A 101 -6.74 -15.49 -7.29
N LYS A 102 -6.30 -14.24 -7.28
CA LYS A 102 -5.84 -13.49 -8.45
C LYS A 102 -4.45 -12.93 -8.21
N THR A 103 -3.65 -12.86 -9.28
CA THR A 103 -2.34 -12.22 -9.30
C THR A 103 -2.38 -11.10 -10.35
N TYR A 104 -1.71 -10.01 -10.04
CA TYR A 104 -1.64 -8.80 -10.87
C TYR A 104 -0.20 -8.52 -11.24
N SER A 105 0.06 -7.92 -12.39
CA SER A 105 1.42 -7.52 -12.78
C SER A 105 1.98 -6.39 -11.90
N ALA A 106 1.11 -5.55 -11.37
CA ALA A 106 1.39 -4.57 -10.32
C ALA A 106 0.11 -4.28 -9.53
N ALA A 107 0.24 -3.85 -8.29
CA ALA A 107 -0.89 -3.48 -7.45
C ALA A 107 -0.48 -2.46 -6.39
N LYS A 108 -1.44 -1.74 -5.83
CA LYS A 108 -1.25 -0.82 -4.70
C LYS A 108 -2.08 -1.28 -3.50
N PRO A 109 -1.71 -0.95 -2.26
CA PRO A 109 -2.49 -1.26 -1.08
C PRO A 109 -3.93 -0.73 -1.18
N PHE A 110 -4.86 -1.38 -0.48
CA PHE A 110 -6.22 -0.88 -0.34
C PHE A 110 -6.25 0.47 0.34
N SER A 111 -7.10 1.36 -0.15
CA SER A 111 -7.38 2.66 0.43
C SER A 111 -8.80 3.12 0.07
N GLY A 112 -9.60 3.47 1.07
CA GLY A 112 -11.00 3.89 0.90
C GLY A 112 -11.90 2.81 0.32
N GLY A 113 -11.59 1.51 0.53
CA GLY A 113 -12.34 0.38 0.00
C GLY A 113 -11.93 -0.05 -1.42
N TYR A 114 -10.89 0.56 -2.00
CA TYR A 114 -10.44 0.33 -3.38
C TYR A 114 -8.96 0.02 -3.44
N ALA A 115 -8.55 -0.75 -4.43
CA ALA A 115 -7.14 -0.96 -4.74
C ALA A 115 -6.89 -0.81 -6.24
N ALA A 116 -5.87 -0.03 -6.60
CA ALA A 116 -5.39 0.03 -7.97
C ALA A 116 -4.64 -1.26 -8.32
N VAL A 117 -4.96 -1.86 -9.45
CA VAL A 117 -4.36 -3.10 -9.96
C VAL A 117 -4.04 -2.96 -11.44
N ARG A 118 -2.91 -3.54 -11.86
CA ARG A 118 -2.48 -3.54 -13.25
C ARG A 118 -2.73 -4.89 -13.90
N ILE A 119 -3.53 -4.89 -14.96
CA ILE A 119 -3.92 -6.05 -15.74
C ILE A 119 -3.65 -5.72 -17.21
N ASP A 120 -2.99 -6.60 -17.91
CA ASP A 120 -2.65 -6.44 -19.36
C ASP A 120 -1.99 -5.08 -19.67
N GLY A 121 -1.13 -4.62 -18.76
CA GLY A 121 -0.38 -3.37 -18.93
C GLY A 121 -1.11 -2.09 -18.55
N GLN A 122 -2.40 -2.13 -18.21
CA GLN A 122 -3.20 -0.97 -17.82
C GLN A 122 -3.68 -1.05 -16.37
N TRP A 123 -3.84 0.10 -15.74
CA TRP A 123 -4.35 0.21 -14.39
C TRP A 123 -5.87 0.37 -14.38
N GLY A 124 -6.51 -0.32 -13.44
CA GLY A 124 -7.91 -0.20 -13.08
C GLY A 124 -8.07 -0.36 -11.58
N PHE A 125 -9.29 -0.49 -11.09
CA PHE A 125 -9.57 -0.57 -9.66
C PHE A 125 -10.49 -1.73 -9.32
N ILE A 126 -10.19 -2.38 -8.18
CA ILE A 126 -11.00 -3.44 -7.58
C ILE A 126 -11.54 -2.99 -6.23
N ASN A 127 -12.65 -3.59 -5.80
CA ASN A 127 -13.18 -3.42 -4.45
C ASN A 127 -12.65 -4.48 -3.47
N THR A 128 -13.02 -4.38 -2.20
CA THR A 128 -12.66 -5.33 -1.12
C THR A 128 -13.19 -6.75 -1.32
N GLY A 129 -14.10 -6.98 -2.25
CA GLY A 129 -14.54 -8.31 -2.70
C GLY A 129 -13.71 -8.87 -3.87
N GLY A 130 -12.73 -8.09 -4.39
CA GLY A 130 -11.91 -8.46 -5.55
C GLY A 130 -12.62 -8.34 -6.90
N ALA A 131 -13.80 -7.70 -6.92
CA ALA A 131 -14.51 -7.38 -8.16
C ALA A 131 -13.90 -6.12 -8.81
N THR A 132 -13.75 -6.14 -10.14
CA THR A 132 -13.33 -4.97 -10.91
C THR A 132 -14.47 -3.95 -10.91
N LEU A 133 -14.20 -2.76 -10.40
CA LEU A 133 -15.12 -1.62 -10.39
C LEU A 133 -14.85 -0.68 -11.56
N ILE A 134 -13.58 -0.39 -11.80
CA ILE A 134 -13.14 0.44 -12.92
C ILE A 134 -12.23 -0.44 -13.77
N ALA A 135 -12.65 -0.68 -15.01
CA ALA A 135 -11.90 -1.51 -15.94
C ALA A 135 -10.49 -0.97 -16.17
N PRO A 136 -9.47 -1.83 -16.37
CA PRO A 136 -8.12 -1.40 -16.70
C PRO A 136 -8.12 -0.57 -17.99
N GLN A 137 -7.68 0.69 -17.87
CA GLN A 137 -7.67 1.62 -18.99
C GLN A 137 -6.63 2.75 -18.84
N TYR A 138 -6.05 2.92 -17.65
CA TYR A 138 -5.10 4.01 -17.36
C TYR A 138 -3.66 3.56 -17.57
N ALA A 139 -2.80 4.48 -18.02
CA ALA A 139 -1.36 4.25 -18.14
C ALA A 139 -0.70 4.10 -16.75
N ASP A 140 -1.14 4.90 -15.78
CA ASP A 140 -0.79 4.79 -14.36
C ASP A 140 -1.97 5.24 -13.49
N ALA A 141 -1.93 4.85 -12.19
CA ALA A 141 -2.95 5.21 -11.22
C ALA A 141 -2.39 5.25 -9.81
N HIS A 142 -2.83 6.21 -9.00
CA HIS A 142 -2.60 6.25 -7.56
C HIS A 142 -3.72 5.54 -6.80
N SER A 143 -3.49 5.25 -5.51
CA SER A 143 -4.56 4.80 -4.61
C SER A 143 -5.58 5.92 -4.40
N PHE A 144 -6.83 5.55 -4.11
CA PHE A 144 -7.82 6.54 -3.66
C PHE A 144 -7.37 7.21 -2.37
N SER A 145 -7.42 8.51 -2.35
CA SER A 145 -7.13 9.35 -1.17
C SER A 145 -8.02 10.59 -1.19
N GLY A 146 -8.59 10.94 -0.05
CA GLY A 146 -9.50 12.08 0.04
C GLY A 146 -10.74 11.96 -0.87
N GLY A 147 -11.10 10.74 -1.32
CA GLY A 147 -12.25 10.47 -2.20
C GLY A 147 -11.96 10.56 -3.69
N TYR A 148 -10.72 10.87 -4.11
CA TYR A 148 -10.29 10.88 -5.51
C TYR A 148 -9.05 9.99 -5.71
N ALA A 149 -8.85 9.50 -6.93
CA ALA A 149 -7.61 8.87 -7.35
C ALA A 149 -7.01 9.65 -8.53
N ALA A 150 -5.72 9.93 -8.47
CA ALA A 150 -4.99 10.41 -9.63
C ALA A 150 -4.83 9.27 -10.64
N VAL A 151 -5.12 9.53 -11.92
CA VAL A 151 -4.99 8.57 -13.01
C VAL A 151 -4.33 9.23 -14.21
N GLN A 152 -3.49 8.47 -14.91
CA GLN A 152 -2.75 8.94 -16.08
C GLN A 152 -3.38 8.40 -17.36
N ASN A 153 -3.59 9.27 -18.34
CA ASN A 153 -4.04 8.87 -19.67
C ASN A 153 -2.87 8.35 -20.53
N SER A 154 -3.17 7.92 -21.76
CA SER A 154 -2.17 7.44 -22.73
C SER A 154 -1.20 8.51 -23.23
N GLU A 155 -1.51 9.79 -23.04
CA GLU A 155 -0.67 10.94 -23.38
C GLU A 155 0.31 11.31 -22.27
N GLY A 156 0.25 10.60 -21.12
CA GLY A 156 1.10 10.86 -19.97
C GLY A 156 0.60 11.99 -19.06
N LEU A 157 -0.61 12.50 -19.28
CA LEU A 157 -1.21 13.54 -18.45
C LEU A 157 -2.06 12.93 -17.33
N TRP A 158 -1.99 13.54 -16.15
CA TRP A 158 -2.74 13.17 -14.97
C TRP A 158 -4.02 14.00 -14.83
N GLY A 159 -5.07 13.32 -14.40
CA GLY A 159 -6.34 13.88 -13.96
C GLY A 159 -6.82 13.13 -12.73
N TYR A 160 -8.02 13.45 -12.25
CA TYR A 160 -8.57 12.81 -11.05
C TYR A 160 -9.96 12.25 -11.30
N ILE A 161 -10.17 11.04 -10.81
CA ILE A 161 -11.46 10.34 -10.89
C ILE A 161 -12.05 10.13 -9.49
N ASP A 162 -13.39 10.00 -9.45
CA ASP A 162 -14.10 9.53 -8.27
C ASP A 162 -14.17 7.99 -8.21
N PRO A 163 -14.72 7.39 -7.12
CA PRO A 163 -14.86 5.94 -7.00
C PRO A 163 -15.78 5.27 -8.03
N TYR A 164 -16.55 6.03 -8.77
CA TYR A 164 -17.38 5.52 -9.88
C TYR A 164 -16.64 5.52 -11.22
N GLY A 165 -15.41 6.05 -11.23
CA GLY A 165 -14.58 6.20 -12.45
C GLY A 165 -14.92 7.43 -13.27
N GLU A 166 -15.73 8.35 -12.72
CA GLU A 166 -16.03 9.62 -13.40
C GLU A 166 -14.85 10.58 -13.26
N LEU A 167 -14.42 11.16 -14.38
CA LEU A 167 -13.37 12.18 -14.40
C LEU A 167 -13.90 13.46 -13.74
N LYS A 168 -13.31 13.88 -12.64
CA LYS A 168 -13.69 15.06 -11.87
C LYS A 168 -12.78 16.25 -12.14
N ILE A 169 -11.52 15.99 -12.44
CA ILE A 169 -10.54 16.99 -12.83
C ILE A 169 -9.84 16.48 -14.08
N ASP A 170 -9.93 17.24 -15.16
CA ASP A 170 -9.45 16.87 -16.48
C ASP A 170 -7.94 16.60 -16.50
N TYR A 171 -7.51 15.77 -17.46
CA TYR A 171 -6.11 15.47 -17.73
C TYR A 171 -5.35 16.71 -18.18
N ARG A 172 -4.50 17.24 -17.32
CA ARG A 172 -3.73 18.46 -17.60
C ARG A 172 -2.42 18.58 -16.81
N TYR A 173 -2.17 17.68 -15.86
CA TYR A 173 -0.99 17.74 -15.03
C TYR A 173 0.10 16.78 -15.55
N SER A 174 1.36 17.22 -15.52
CA SER A 174 2.52 16.37 -15.78
C SER A 174 2.80 15.43 -14.60
N GLU A 175 2.46 15.87 -13.39
CA GLU A 175 2.52 15.07 -12.16
C GLU A 175 1.31 15.38 -11.28
N ALA A 176 0.81 14.39 -10.54
CA ALA A 176 -0.33 14.55 -9.66
C ALA A 176 -0.06 13.93 -8.29
N GLY A 177 -0.28 14.68 -7.23
CA GLY A 177 -0.25 14.18 -5.86
C GLY A 177 -1.60 13.62 -5.41
N ASP A 178 -1.61 12.95 -4.27
CA ASP A 178 -2.82 12.43 -3.66
C ASP A 178 -3.60 13.55 -2.94
N PHE A 179 -4.93 13.47 -2.99
CA PHE A 179 -5.78 14.37 -2.21
C PHE A 179 -5.67 14.10 -0.71
N LYS A 180 -5.38 15.14 0.06
CA LYS A 180 -5.37 15.12 1.52
C LYS A 180 -6.01 16.41 2.03
N ASP A 181 -6.91 16.30 3.01
CA ASP A 181 -7.59 17.44 3.62
C ASP A 181 -8.25 18.38 2.60
N GLY A 182 -8.74 17.83 1.47
CA GLY A 182 -9.44 18.57 0.42
C GLY A 182 -8.56 19.12 -0.70
N PHE A 183 -7.23 18.93 -0.63
CA PHE A 183 -6.28 19.48 -1.60
C PHE A 183 -5.29 18.42 -2.09
N ALA A 184 -4.79 18.62 -3.30
CA ALA A 184 -3.67 17.89 -3.87
C ALA A 184 -2.61 18.87 -4.38
N VAL A 185 -1.36 18.43 -4.44
CA VAL A 185 -0.29 19.20 -5.09
C VAL A 185 0.00 18.54 -6.43
N SER A 186 -0.05 19.31 -7.51
CA SER A 186 0.14 18.80 -8.88
C SER A 186 1.04 19.73 -9.67
N THR A 187 1.72 19.22 -10.69
CA THR A 187 2.62 19.97 -11.56
C THR A 187 1.99 20.15 -12.93
N LYS A 188 2.05 21.36 -13.46
CA LYS A 188 1.57 21.72 -14.78
C LYS A 188 2.48 22.81 -15.36
N ASP A 189 2.92 22.65 -16.60
CA ASP A 189 3.79 23.59 -17.30
C ASP A 189 5.06 23.96 -16.49
N GLY A 190 5.62 22.97 -15.78
CA GLY A 190 6.81 23.14 -14.94
C GLY A 190 6.59 23.88 -13.61
N SER A 191 5.36 24.23 -13.28
CA SER A 191 4.99 24.93 -12.05
C SER A 191 4.15 24.04 -11.12
N TRP A 192 4.27 24.27 -9.81
CA TRP A 192 3.52 23.56 -8.78
C TRP A 192 2.22 24.29 -8.41
N TYR A 193 1.16 23.54 -8.27
CA TYR A 193 -0.16 24.06 -7.91
C TYR A 193 -0.74 23.29 -6.72
N ILE A 194 -1.44 24.02 -5.85
CA ILE A 194 -2.43 23.42 -4.95
C ILE A 194 -3.74 23.36 -5.72
N VAL A 195 -4.33 22.17 -5.77
CA VAL A 195 -5.56 21.88 -6.51
C VAL A 195 -6.64 21.46 -5.51
N ASP A 196 -7.79 22.11 -5.53
CA ASP A 196 -8.95 21.71 -4.74
C ASP A 196 -9.82 20.66 -5.48
N LYS A 197 -10.83 20.12 -4.79
CA LYS A 197 -11.73 19.11 -5.38
C LYS A 197 -12.62 19.62 -6.51
N SER A 198 -12.78 20.91 -6.68
CA SER A 198 -13.47 21.50 -7.82
C SER A 198 -12.57 21.65 -9.06
N GLY A 199 -11.26 21.37 -8.88
CA GLY A 199 -10.24 21.59 -9.90
C GLY A 199 -9.74 23.02 -9.97
N SER A 200 -10.07 23.88 -8.98
CA SER A 200 -9.49 25.22 -8.86
C SER A 200 -8.02 25.12 -8.45
N GLU A 201 -7.18 25.93 -9.06
CA GLU A 201 -5.73 25.91 -8.93
C GLU A 201 -5.19 27.17 -8.27
N ALA A 202 -4.26 27.03 -7.33
CA ALA A 202 -3.45 28.12 -6.79
C ALA A 202 -1.96 27.78 -7.00
N LEU A 203 -1.21 28.73 -7.63
CA LEU A 203 0.23 28.56 -7.85
C LEU A 203 0.98 28.56 -6.52
N LEU A 204 1.88 27.59 -6.36
CA LEU A 204 2.84 27.57 -5.26
C LEU A 204 4.10 28.34 -5.71
N TYR A 205 4.49 29.36 -4.93
CA TYR A 205 5.67 30.19 -5.18
C TYR A 205 6.91 29.54 -4.57
#